data_f563abdc82a3f1fd0dc6160710bec290
#
_entry.id   f563abdc82a3f1fd0dc6160710bec290
#
_cell.length_a   1.000
_cell.length_b   1.000
_cell.length_c   1.000
_cell.angle_alpha   90.00
_cell.angle_beta   90.00
_cell.angle_gamma   90.00
#
_symmetry.space_group_name_H-M   'P 1'
#
loop_
_entity.id
_entity.type
_entity.pdbx_description
1 polymer ?
#
loop_
_entity_poly.entity_id
_entity_poly.type
_entity_poly.pdbx_seq_one_letter_code
_entity_poly.pdbx_strand_id
1 'polypeptide(L)'
;YLDEKFDEIVEFSELQNFLDVPLKNYSSGMVARIGFAIATITKPDILIADEVLSVGDFLFQQKCEKRMKELMAGGTTVILVSHSIEQIERMCSKVAWLSHGHLKMNGDTETVCAAYKATQRGEA
;
A
#
# COMPACT_ATOMS: atom_id res chain seq x y z
N TYR A 1 -5.05 -16.26 -19.91
CA TYR A 1 -4.83 -15.74 -18.56
C TYR A 1 -4.68 -14.21 -18.53
N LEU A 2 -3.77 -13.66 -19.35
CA LEU A 2 -3.53 -12.22 -19.36
C LEU A 2 -4.73 -11.42 -19.89
N ASP A 3 -5.44 -11.95 -20.86
CA ASP A 3 -6.63 -11.27 -21.42
C ASP A 3 -7.74 -11.13 -20.39
N GLU A 4 -7.94 -12.17 -19.58
CA GLU A 4 -8.92 -12.12 -18.49
C GLU A 4 -8.49 -11.15 -17.40
N LYS A 5 -7.21 -11.16 -17.08
CA LYS A 5 -6.65 -10.29 -16.03
C LYS A 5 -6.55 -8.85 -16.48
N PHE A 6 -6.42 -8.60 -17.79
CA PHE A 6 -6.37 -7.25 -18.33
C PHE A 6 -7.60 -6.43 -17.93
N ASP A 7 -8.79 -7.00 -18.08
CA ASP A 7 -10.01 -6.30 -17.73
C ASP A 7 -10.08 -5.99 -16.22
N GLU A 8 -9.64 -6.93 -15.38
CA GLU A 8 -9.57 -6.71 -13.94
C GLU A 8 -8.58 -5.60 -13.58
N ILE A 9 -7.42 -5.57 -14.23
CA ILE A 9 -6.41 -4.55 -14.01
C ILE A 9 -6.96 -3.17 -14.37
N VAL A 10 -7.58 -3.05 -15.54
CA VAL A 10 -8.14 -1.78 -16.01
C VAL A 10 -9.24 -1.31 -15.06
N GLU A 11 -10.14 -2.20 -14.67
CA GLU A 11 -11.23 -1.86 -13.77
C GLU A 11 -10.72 -1.39 -12.41
N PHE A 12 -9.76 -2.11 -11.85
CA PHE A 12 -9.21 -1.75 -10.54
C PHE A 12 -8.48 -0.41 -10.59
N SER A 13 -7.66 -0.19 -11.62
CA SER A 13 -6.87 1.04 -11.74
C SER A 13 -7.69 2.26 -12.15
N GLU A 14 -8.94 2.04 -12.63
CA GLU A 14 -9.85 3.10 -13.09
C GLU A 14 -9.28 3.90 -14.28
N LEU A 15 -8.52 3.23 -15.14
CA LEU A 15 -7.87 3.86 -16.28
C LEU A 15 -8.52 3.55 -17.62
N GLN A 16 -9.82 3.21 -17.63
CA GLN A 16 -10.54 2.84 -18.85
C GLN A 16 -10.42 3.89 -19.95
N ASN A 17 -10.39 5.16 -19.58
CA ASN A 17 -10.34 6.27 -20.53
C ASN A 17 -8.93 6.58 -21.01
N PHE A 18 -7.92 5.87 -20.52
CA PHE A 18 -6.52 6.16 -20.81
C PHE A 18 -5.78 5.02 -21.51
N LEU A 19 -6.50 4.00 -21.96
CA LEU A 19 -5.87 2.82 -22.55
C LEU A 19 -5.08 3.10 -23.83
N ASP A 20 -5.50 4.10 -24.58
CA ASP A 20 -4.83 4.48 -25.84
C ASP A 20 -3.68 5.47 -25.62
N VAL A 21 -3.47 5.92 -24.38
CA VAL A 21 -2.41 6.86 -24.05
C VAL A 21 -1.13 6.06 -23.74
N PRO A 22 0.01 6.39 -24.37
CA PRO A 22 1.26 5.71 -24.03
C PRO A 22 1.60 5.86 -22.56
N LEU A 23 2.15 4.79 -21.97
CA LEU A 23 2.49 4.78 -20.54
C LEU A 23 3.39 5.94 -20.13
N LYS A 24 4.29 6.35 -21.00
CA LYS A 24 5.20 7.48 -20.76
C LYS A 24 4.45 8.80 -20.52
N ASN A 25 3.22 8.91 -21.00
CA ASN A 25 2.38 10.10 -20.83
C ASN A 25 1.47 10.03 -19.60
N TYR A 26 1.53 8.93 -18.84
CA TYR A 26 0.75 8.80 -17.61
C TYR A 26 1.37 9.66 -16.53
N SER A 27 0.51 10.22 -15.65
CA SER A 27 0.97 10.87 -14.44
C SER A 27 1.55 9.82 -13.49
N SER A 28 2.34 10.26 -12.49
CA SER A 28 2.89 9.35 -11.50
C SER A 28 1.79 8.59 -10.74
N GLY A 29 0.65 9.27 -10.49
CA GLY A 29 -0.50 8.63 -9.88
C GLY A 29 -1.10 7.52 -10.73
N MET A 30 -1.19 7.74 -12.04
CA MET A 30 -1.70 6.74 -12.98
C MET A 30 -0.77 5.51 -13.04
N VAL A 31 0.55 5.75 -13.07
CA VAL A 31 1.53 4.66 -13.07
C VAL A 31 1.44 3.86 -11.78
N ALA A 32 1.30 4.53 -10.63
CA ALA A 32 1.16 3.86 -9.35
C ALA A 32 -0.12 3.02 -9.28
N ARG A 33 -1.24 3.53 -9.81
CA ARG A 33 -2.50 2.79 -9.85
C ARG A 33 -2.37 1.49 -10.64
N ILE A 34 -1.82 1.57 -11.85
CA ILE A 34 -1.68 0.39 -12.70
C ILE A 34 -0.65 -0.58 -12.11
N GLY A 35 0.44 -0.07 -11.55
CA GLY A 35 1.45 -0.88 -10.89
C GLY A 35 0.88 -1.67 -9.72
N PHE A 36 0.08 -1.03 -8.89
CA PHE A 36 -0.58 -1.69 -7.76
C PHE A 36 -1.57 -2.75 -8.25
N ALA A 37 -2.35 -2.43 -9.27
CA ALA A 37 -3.30 -3.38 -9.84
C ALA A 37 -2.60 -4.64 -10.35
N ILE A 38 -1.52 -4.47 -11.11
CA ILE A 38 -0.75 -5.59 -11.65
C ILE A 38 -0.12 -6.41 -10.51
N ALA A 39 0.48 -5.74 -9.53
CA ALA A 39 1.15 -6.42 -8.43
C ALA A 39 0.18 -7.28 -7.61
N THR A 40 -1.06 -6.83 -7.44
CA THR A 40 -2.03 -7.51 -6.58
C THR A 40 -2.88 -8.55 -7.32
N ILE A 41 -3.03 -8.43 -8.64
CA ILE A 41 -3.87 -9.36 -9.39
C ILE A 41 -3.27 -10.76 -9.44
N THR A 42 -1.95 -10.87 -9.33
CA THR A 42 -1.24 -12.15 -9.38
C THR A 42 -1.27 -12.91 -8.07
N LYS A 43 -1.84 -12.33 -7.02
CA LYS A 43 -1.90 -12.91 -5.68
C LYS A 43 -0.52 -13.40 -5.21
N PRO A 44 0.44 -12.49 -5.03
CA PRO A 44 1.80 -12.86 -4.67
C PRO A 44 1.89 -13.45 -3.27
N ASP A 45 2.96 -14.19 -2.99
CA ASP A 45 3.23 -14.68 -1.64
C ASP A 45 3.66 -13.53 -0.72
N ILE A 46 4.42 -12.58 -1.25
CA ILE A 46 4.90 -11.42 -0.51
C ILE A 46 4.63 -10.17 -1.36
N LEU A 47 3.98 -9.19 -0.76
CA LEU A 47 3.73 -7.90 -1.38
C LEU A 47 4.44 -6.81 -0.59
N ILE A 48 5.29 -6.04 -1.26
CA ILE A 48 5.95 -4.88 -0.65
C ILE A 48 5.27 -3.62 -1.20
N ALA A 49 4.64 -2.86 -0.31
CA ALA A 49 3.93 -1.64 -0.66
C ALA A 49 4.65 -0.46 -0.03
N ASP A 50 5.36 0.32 -0.86
CA ASP A 50 6.15 1.47 -0.41
C ASP A 50 5.42 2.76 -0.78
N GLU A 51 4.70 3.32 0.18
CA GLU A 51 3.94 4.56 0.05
C GLU A 51 2.88 4.56 -1.06
N VAL A 52 2.57 3.40 -1.63
CA VAL A 52 1.63 3.30 -2.75
C VAL A 52 0.22 3.73 -2.35
N LEU A 53 -0.12 3.64 -1.06
CA LEU A 53 -1.43 4.03 -0.55
C LEU A 53 -1.59 5.54 -0.39
N SER A 54 -0.54 6.32 -0.60
CA SER A 54 -0.63 7.78 -0.56
C SER A 54 -1.01 8.36 -1.93
N VAL A 55 -1.14 7.53 -2.94
CA VAL A 55 -1.42 7.95 -4.32
C VAL A 55 -2.91 7.81 -4.62
N GLY A 56 -3.43 8.77 -5.39
CA GLY A 56 -4.84 8.77 -5.78
C GLY A 56 -5.72 9.47 -4.75
N ASP A 57 -7.01 9.48 -5.02
CA ASP A 57 -7.97 10.07 -4.11
C ASP A 57 -8.32 9.12 -2.96
N PHE A 58 -9.12 9.62 -2.02
CA PHE A 58 -9.50 8.87 -0.83
C PHE A 58 -10.21 7.56 -1.18
N LEU A 59 -11.09 7.57 -2.17
CA LEU A 59 -11.82 6.37 -2.56
C LEU A 59 -10.89 5.31 -3.15
N PHE A 60 -9.92 5.74 -3.94
CA PHE A 60 -8.93 4.81 -4.49
C PHE A 60 -8.04 4.24 -3.40
N GLN A 61 -7.65 5.06 -2.42
CA GLN A 61 -6.86 4.58 -1.29
C GLN A 61 -7.61 3.52 -0.48
N GLN A 62 -8.91 3.71 -0.26
CA GLN A 62 -9.75 2.71 0.39
C GLN A 62 -9.81 1.41 -0.42
N LYS A 63 -9.88 1.53 -1.73
CA LYS A 63 -9.90 0.38 -2.63
C LYS A 63 -8.60 -0.43 -2.53
N CYS A 64 -7.46 0.25 -2.44
CA CYS A 64 -6.17 -0.39 -2.25
C CYS A 64 -6.06 -1.09 -0.89
N GLU A 65 -6.51 -0.44 0.18
CA GLU A 65 -6.51 -1.04 1.51
C GLU A 65 -7.37 -2.31 1.55
N LYS A 66 -8.54 -2.26 0.94
CA LYS A 66 -9.41 -3.42 0.86
C LYS A 66 -8.75 -4.57 0.11
N ARG A 67 -8.10 -4.27 -1.02
CA ARG A 67 -7.40 -5.29 -1.81
C ARG A 67 -6.28 -5.94 -1.00
N MET A 68 -5.50 -5.14 -0.25
CA MET A 68 -4.43 -5.68 0.58
C MET A 68 -4.96 -6.57 1.70
N LYS A 69 -6.08 -6.18 2.33
CA LYS A 69 -6.71 -7.01 3.36
C LYS A 69 -7.19 -8.34 2.79
N GLU A 70 -7.76 -8.33 1.58
CA GLU A 70 -8.18 -9.56 0.90
C GLU A 70 -6.97 -10.48 0.62
N LEU A 71 -5.86 -9.91 0.18
CA LEU A 71 -4.63 -10.67 -0.05
C LEU A 71 -4.11 -11.30 1.24
N MET A 72 -4.09 -10.53 2.33
CA MET A 72 -3.64 -11.03 3.62
C MET A 72 -4.52 -12.16 4.12
N ALA A 73 -5.83 -12.05 3.93
CA ALA A 73 -6.77 -13.12 4.30
C ALA A 73 -6.51 -14.38 3.49
N GLY A 74 -6.01 -14.24 2.27
CA GLY A 74 -5.65 -15.37 1.40
C GLY A 74 -4.25 -15.92 1.60
N GLY A 75 -3.50 -15.40 2.57
CA GLY A 75 -2.16 -15.91 2.90
C GLY A 75 -0.99 -15.07 2.41
N THR A 76 -1.22 -13.96 1.72
CA THR A 76 -0.16 -13.06 1.30
C THR A 76 0.45 -12.34 2.50
N THR A 77 1.78 -12.32 2.58
CA THR A 77 2.49 -11.47 3.55
C THR A 77 2.66 -10.09 2.95
N VAL A 78 2.21 -9.06 3.66
CA VAL A 78 2.32 -7.68 3.20
C VAL A 78 3.32 -6.92 4.07
N ILE A 79 4.29 -6.28 3.42
CA ILE A 79 5.22 -5.36 4.07
C ILE A 79 4.85 -3.96 3.60
N LEU A 80 4.34 -3.15 4.52
CA LEU A 80 3.88 -1.79 4.22
C LEU A 80 4.86 -0.77 4.76
N VAL A 81 5.35 0.09 3.88
CA VAL A 81 6.19 1.21 4.25
C VAL A 81 5.38 2.48 4.08
N SER A 82 5.19 3.24 5.16
CA SER A 82 4.34 4.42 5.13
C SER A 82 4.78 5.43 6.19
N HIS A 83 4.54 6.70 5.90
CA HIS A 83 4.67 7.79 6.87
C HIS A 83 3.35 8.04 7.60
N SER A 84 2.28 7.41 7.17
CA SER A 84 0.97 7.60 7.80
C SER A 84 0.79 6.61 8.94
N ILE A 85 0.89 7.10 10.16
CA ILE A 85 0.71 6.28 11.35
C ILE A 85 -0.70 5.66 11.39
N GLU A 86 -1.68 6.37 10.86
CA GLU A 86 -3.06 5.91 10.82
C GLU A 86 -3.22 4.70 9.91
N GLN A 87 -2.56 4.69 8.75
CA GLN A 87 -2.55 3.53 7.87
C GLN A 87 -1.88 2.33 8.53
N ILE A 88 -0.75 2.57 9.19
CA ILE A 88 -0.02 1.52 9.90
C ILE A 88 -0.91 0.91 10.98
N GLU A 89 -1.61 1.72 11.75
CA GLU A 89 -2.49 1.24 12.81
C GLU A 89 -3.65 0.41 12.27
N ARG A 90 -4.20 0.81 11.11
CA ARG A 90 -5.32 0.08 10.51
C ARG A 90 -4.91 -1.23 9.84
N MET A 91 -3.72 -1.23 9.24
CA MET A 91 -3.34 -2.30 8.31
C MET A 91 -2.39 -3.33 8.91
N CYS A 92 -1.58 -2.95 9.88
CA CYS A 92 -0.48 -3.78 10.34
C CYS A 92 -0.74 -4.38 11.71
N SER A 93 -0.30 -5.61 11.92
CA SER A 93 -0.31 -6.26 13.23
C SER A 93 1.04 -6.11 13.94
N LYS A 94 2.10 -5.93 13.17
CA LYS A 94 3.46 -5.71 13.70
C LYS A 94 4.08 -4.53 12.99
N VAL A 95 4.91 -3.79 13.72
CA VAL A 95 5.53 -2.56 13.23
C VAL A 95 7.01 -2.55 13.59
N ALA A 96 7.83 -2.10 12.64
CA ALA A 96 9.23 -1.79 12.87
C ALA A 96 9.40 -0.29 12.68
N TRP A 97 9.91 0.39 13.70
CA TRP A 97 10.17 1.83 13.65
C TRP A 97 11.62 2.08 13.36
N LEU A 98 11.89 2.67 12.19
CA LEU A 98 13.22 3.00 11.73
C LEU A 98 13.45 4.51 11.83
N SER A 99 14.64 4.89 12.28
CA SER A 99 15.04 6.30 12.36
C SER A 99 16.50 6.42 12.01
N HIS A 100 16.80 7.25 11.01
CA HIS A 100 18.18 7.49 10.55
C HIS A 100 18.95 6.19 10.26
N GLY A 101 18.27 5.22 9.66
CA GLY A 101 18.87 3.94 9.31
C GLY A 101 19.01 2.95 10.45
N HIS A 102 18.49 3.28 11.62
CA HIS A 102 18.54 2.40 12.79
C HIS A 102 17.15 1.94 13.19
N LEU A 103 17.07 0.68 13.62
CA LEU A 103 15.83 0.14 14.17
C LEU A 103 15.68 0.62 15.61
N LYS A 104 14.69 1.50 15.85
CA LYS A 104 14.44 2.03 17.19
C LYS A 104 13.58 1.10 18.03
N MET A 105 12.60 0.47 17.41
CA MET A 105 11.65 -0.40 18.11
C MET A 105 10.97 -1.31 17.13
N ASN A 106 10.66 -2.53 17.56
CA ASN A 106 9.78 -3.40 16.79
C ASN A 106 8.87 -4.17 17.75
N GLY A 107 7.72 -4.57 17.26
CA GLY A 107 6.76 -5.30 18.09
C GLY A 107 5.34 -5.12 17.56
N ASP A 108 4.37 -5.27 18.46
CA ASP A 108 2.98 -5.11 18.08
C ASP A 108 2.66 -3.65 17.74
N THR A 109 1.65 -3.48 16.91
CA THR A 109 1.27 -2.17 16.38
C THR A 109 0.93 -1.19 17.50
N GLU A 110 0.16 -1.60 18.47
CA GLU A 110 -0.28 -0.73 19.57
C GLU A 110 0.91 -0.15 20.34
N THR A 111 1.85 -0.99 20.74
CA THR A 111 3.00 -0.58 21.54
C THR A 111 3.93 0.36 20.74
N VAL A 112 4.29 -0.04 19.53
CA VAL A 112 5.24 0.73 18.72
C VAL A 112 4.64 2.05 18.26
N CYS A 113 3.38 2.05 17.84
CA CYS A 113 2.71 3.27 17.41
C CYS A 113 2.53 4.25 18.56
N ALA A 114 2.23 3.78 19.76
CA ALA A 114 2.13 4.64 20.94
C ALA A 114 3.46 5.34 21.24
N ALA A 115 4.55 4.61 21.17
CA ALA A 115 5.90 5.17 21.39
C ALA A 115 6.27 6.19 20.31
N TYR A 116 5.94 5.88 19.06
CA TYR A 116 6.18 6.79 17.95
C TYR A 116 5.41 8.10 18.11
N LYS A 117 4.13 8.02 18.44
CA LYS A 117 3.29 9.21 18.66
C LYS A 117 3.82 10.07 19.81
N ALA A 118 4.25 9.45 20.90
CA ALA A 118 4.82 10.18 22.03
C ALA A 118 6.05 10.96 21.61
N THR A 119 6.93 10.36 20.83
CA THR A 119 8.13 11.03 20.30
C THR A 119 7.74 12.21 19.39
N GLN A 120 6.74 12.04 18.54
CA GLN A 120 6.30 13.11 17.64
C GLN A 120 5.69 14.29 18.40
N ARG A 121 5.12 14.03 19.58
CA ARG A 121 4.62 15.09 20.45
C ARG A 121 5.66 15.68 21.39
N GLY A 122 6.90 15.19 21.31
CA GLY A 122 7.97 15.66 22.18
C GLY A 122 7.91 15.12 23.60
N GLU A 123 7.21 14.02 23.83
CA GLU A 123 7.03 13.40 25.14
C GLU A 123 8.06 12.33 25.47
N ALA A 124 8.91 11.98 24.51
CA ALA A 124 9.81 10.84 24.65
C ALA A 124 10.98 11.11 25.59
#